data_c93cbc0abdc7edf5383b9466a2c817ca
#
_entry.id   c93cbc0abdc7edf5383b9466a2c817ca
#
_cell.length_a   1.000
_cell.length_b   1.000
_cell.length_c   1.000
_cell.angle_alpha   90.00
_cell.angle_beta   90.00
_cell.angle_gamma   90.00
#
_symmetry.space_group_name_H-M   'P 1'
#
loop_
_entity.id
_entity.type
_entity.pdbx_description
1 polymer ?
#
loop_
_entity_poly.entity_id
_entity_poly.type
_entity_poly.pdbx_seq_one_letter_code
_entity_poly.pdbx_strand_id
1 'polypeptide(L)'
;MNSTARELVEKALCEEVSDAGREDLIREHPEALAEIGRFWADGLAAQNASAPVARFFVERGAPLTVHAAAGLGFTDHLSRMLHADPALVHAKGCDGCTPLHFARDAQTAELLVSFGAAIDALDDDHNSTPAQWRIGSAPDVARFLLEAGARPDIFLATVLADSSLMMKLISGDPHCVAHRIGRLPEFPPIGYQGRGGTILQWTLAFNSYPHQIALKNGREDLFNLLYDNSDPQTRLLVCCVLARRREAEEIVRQNPGMVAALPNADLELLPRYCWETNINLEAARLMLDLGFPIAQTERSHGYTPLHNAAWAGYAALVNLLLSRGHPVDLRDPTYNGTPLEWALHDCLVEKRHPEGDFVQVVESLLKAGSPWDRKILPTGNPDIDEVLRRFS
;
A
#
# COMPACT_ATOMS: atom_id res chain seq x y z
N MET A 1 -23.22 0.79 4.08
CA MET A 1 -24.17 -0.28 3.69
C MET A 1 -24.33 -1.21 4.88
N ASN A 2 -25.56 -1.64 5.25
CA ASN A 2 -25.76 -2.62 6.33
C ASN A 2 -25.42 -4.05 5.83
N SER A 3 -25.31 -5.03 6.74
CA SER A 3 -24.92 -6.42 6.41
C SER A 3 -25.83 -7.05 5.33
N THR A 4 -27.15 -6.91 5.48
CA THR A 4 -28.15 -7.48 4.56
C THR A 4 -28.03 -6.88 3.15
N ALA A 5 -27.84 -5.56 3.04
CA ALA A 5 -27.66 -4.91 1.74
C ALA A 5 -26.32 -5.31 1.07
N ARG A 6 -25.29 -5.56 1.87
CA ARG A 6 -24.00 -6.05 1.37
C ARG A 6 -24.11 -7.45 0.77
N GLU A 7 -24.72 -8.36 1.50
CA GLU A 7 -24.97 -9.75 1.04
C GLU A 7 -25.80 -9.77 -0.25
N LEU A 8 -26.82 -8.91 -0.35
CA LEU A 8 -27.64 -8.76 -1.55
C LEU A 8 -26.81 -8.31 -2.75
N VAL A 9 -25.95 -7.30 -2.57
CA VAL A 9 -25.07 -6.78 -3.63
C VAL A 9 -24.04 -7.84 -4.04
N GLU A 10 -23.41 -8.51 -3.09
CA GLU A 10 -22.41 -9.56 -3.36
C GLU A 10 -23.06 -10.71 -4.18
N LYS A 11 -24.28 -11.15 -3.80
CA LYS A 11 -25.04 -12.14 -4.57
C LYS A 11 -25.39 -11.65 -5.97
N ALA A 12 -25.85 -10.41 -6.10
CA ALA A 12 -26.26 -9.82 -7.37
C ALA A 12 -25.07 -9.70 -8.36
N LEU A 13 -23.90 -9.32 -7.87
CA LEU A 13 -22.70 -9.08 -8.69
C LEU A 13 -21.86 -10.34 -8.92
N CYS A 14 -22.21 -11.48 -8.32
CA CYS A 14 -21.50 -12.74 -8.54
C CYS A 14 -21.60 -13.17 -10.02
N GLU A 15 -20.46 -13.43 -10.65
CA GLU A 15 -20.38 -13.80 -12.07
C GLU A 15 -21.02 -15.17 -12.37
N GLU A 16 -21.07 -16.06 -11.39
CA GLU A 16 -21.67 -17.40 -11.51
C GLU A 16 -23.20 -17.37 -11.57
N VAL A 17 -23.82 -16.26 -11.15
CA VAL A 17 -25.29 -16.10 -11.23
C VAL A 17 -25.69 -15.80 -12.66
N SER A 18 -26.62 -16.59 -13.21
CA SER A 18 -27.17 -16.37 -14.54
C SER A 18 -28.05 -15.11 -14.62
N ASP A 19 -28.23 -14.56 -15.80
CA ASP A 19 -29.14 -13.41 -16.00
C ASP A 19 -30.56 -13.69 -15.55
N ALA A 20 -31.08 -14.93 -15.73
CA ALA A 20 -32.35 -15.33 -15.18
C ALA A 20 -32.36 -15.27 -13.64
N GLY A 21 -31.29 -15.73 -12.99
CA GLY A 21 -31.16 -15.64 -11.53
C GLY A 21 -31.07 -14.18 -11.05
N ARG A 22 -30.46 -13.29 -11.82
CA ARG A 22 -30.44 -11.84 -11.53
C ARG A 22 -31.82 -11.20 -11.70
N GLU A 23 -32.60 -11.62 -12.73
CA GLU A 23 -34.01 -11.20 -12.89
C GLU A 23 -34.88 -11.62 -11.71
N ASP A 24 -34.72 -12.88 -11.26
CA ASP A 24 -35.42 -13.38 -10.07
C ASP A 24 -35.04 -12.56 -8.83
N LEU A 25 -33.75 -12.25 -8.65
CA LEU A 25 -33.26 -11.46 -7.53
C LEU A 25 -33.85 -10.04 -7.54
N ILE A 26 -33.92 -9.36 -8.70
CA ILE A 26 -34.55 -8.03 -8.83
C ILE A 26 -36.04 -8.10 -8.52
N ARG A 27 -36.71 -9.16 -8.94
CA ARG A 27 -38.14 -9.36 -8.68
C ARG A 27 -38.45 -9.58 -7.20
N GLU A 28 -37.59 -10.36 -6.51
CA GLU A 28 -37.72 -10.65 -5.08
C GLU A 28 -37.25 -9.46 -4.20
N HIS A 29 -36.27 -8.73 -4.68
CA HIS A 29 -35.59 -7.62 -4.00
C HIS A 29 -35.51 -6.39 -4.91
N PRO A 30 -36.59 -5.62 -5.12
CA PRO A 30 -36.56 -4.43 -5.98
C PRO A 30 -35.56 -3.37 -5.56
N GLU A 31 -35.21 -3.32 -4.25
CA GLU A 31 -34.19 -2.45 -3.68
C GLU A 31 -32.79 -2.77 -4.18
N ALA A 32 -32.53 -3.96 -4.74
CA ALA A 32 -31.22 -4.39 -5.22
C ALA A 32 -30.62 -3.39 -6.22
N LEU A 33 -31.42 -2.84 -7.13
CA LEU A 33 -30.95 -1.87 -8.12
C LEU A 33 -30.37 -0.61 -7.46
N ALA A 34 -31.04 -0.09 -6.43
CA ALA A 34 -30.60 1.08 -5.70
C ALA A 34 -29.32 0.79 -4.86
N GLU A 35 -29.24 -0.40 -4.23
CA GLU A 35 -28.09 -0.81 -3.45
C GLU A 35 -26.84 -1.02 -4.33
N ILE A 36 -27.02 -1.68 -5.48
CA ILE A 36 -25.96 -1.85 -6.48
C ILE A 36 -25.47 -0.48 -6.97
N GLY A 37 -26.37 0.44 -7.30
CA GLY A 37 -26.02 1.79 -7.69
C GLY A 37 -25.23 2.54 -6.60
N ARG A 38 -25.58 2.36 -5.33
CA ARG A 38 -24.82 2.92 -4.19
C ARG A 38 -23.42 2.29 -4.03
N PHE A 39 -23.33 0.97 -4.27
CA PHE A 39 -22.06 0.24 -4.12
C PHE A 39 -20.96 0.75 -5.05
N TRP A 40 -21.29 1.07 -6.30
CA TRP A 40 -20.31 1.57 -7.26
C TRP A 40 -20.32 3.09 -7.48
N ALA A 41 -21.17 3.82 -6.74
CA ALA A 41 -21.45 5.24 -7.01
C ALA A 41 -20.20 6.14 -7.02
N ASP A 42 -19.21 5.82 -6.19
CA ASP A 42 -17.97 6.57 -6.05
C ASP A 42 -16.88 6.23 -7.08
N GLY A 43 -17.07 5.17 -7.88
CA GLY A 43 -16.14 4.70 -8.90
C GLY A 43 -15.14 3.64 -8.42
N LEU A 44 -14.81 3.59 -7.13
CA LEU A 44 -13.78 2.67 -6.60
C LEU A 44 -14.18 1.18 -6.77
N ALA A 45 -15.40 0.83 -6.38
CA ALA A 45 -15.93 -0.52 -6.59
C ALA A 45 -16.18 -0.80 -8.08
N ALA A 46 -16.60 0.21 -8.85
CA ALA A 46 -16.92 0.09 -10.26
C ALA A 46 -15.74 -0.34 -11.13
N GLN A 47 -14.54 0.15 -10.85
CA GLN A 47 -13.33 -0.18 -11.64
C GLN A 47 -12.95 -1.68 -11.61
N ASN A 48 -13.38 -2.39 -10.56
CA ASN A 48 -13.12 -3.83 -10.39
C ASN A 48 -14.33 -4.71 -10.74
N ALA A 49 -15.49 -4.11 -11.08
CA ALA A 49 -16.69 -4.83 -11.39
C ALA A 49 -16.67 -5.44 -12.80
N SER A 50 -17.38 -6.56 -12.97
CA SER A 50 -17.63 -7.15 -14.28
C SER A 50 -18.53 -6.23 -15.11
N ALA A 51 -17.99 -5.68 -16.21
CA ALA A 51 -18.72 -4.74 -17.07
C ALA A 51 -20.03 -5.35 -17.66
N PRO A 52 -20.06 -6.63 -18.13
CA PRO A 52 -21.30 -7.26 -18.56
C PRO A 52 -22.36 -7.34 -17.46
N VAL A 53 -21.97 -7.77 -16.25
CA VAL A 53 -22.87 -7.86 -15.09
C VAL A 53 -23.39 -6.47 -14.69
N ALA A 54 -22.51 -5.49 -14.63
CA ALA A 54 -22.91 -4.12 -14.33
C ALA A 54 -23.88 -3.54 -15.36
N ARG A 55 -23.65 -3.80 -16.66
CA ARG A 55 -24.53 -3.36 -17.74
C ARG A 55 -25.92 -3.95 -17.59
N PHE A 56 -26.04 -5.22 -17.24
CA PHE A 56 -27.33 -5.87 -16.96
C PHE A 56 -28.17 -5.09 -15.95
N PHE A 57 -27.56 -4.64 -14.85
CA PHE A 57 -28.27 -3.88 -13.81
C PHE A 57 -28.54 -2.42 -14.20
N VAL A 58 -27.60 -1.75 -14.87
CA VAL A 58 -27.78 -0.37 -15.35
C VAL A 58 -28.92 -0.27 -16.37
N GLU A 59 -29.02 -1.22 -17.30
CA GLU A 59 -30.12 -1.30 -18.27
C GLU A 59 -31.50 -1.52 -17.62
N ARG A 60 -31.52 -2.04 -16.38
CA ARG A 60 -32.72 -2.24 -15.56
C ARG A 60 -32.98 -1.13 -14.54
N GLY A 61 -32.19 -0.04 -14.63
CA GLY A 61 -32.44 1.16 -13.85
C GLY A 61 -31.59 1.29 -12.58
N ALA A 62 -30.54 0.49 -12.41
CA ALA A 62 -29.57 0.76 -11.36
C ALA A 62 -28.95 2.14 -11.56
N PRO A 63 -28.90 3.01 -10.52
CA PRO A 63 -28.31 4.33 -10.63
C PRO A 63 -26.84 4.29 -11.08
N LEU A 64 -26.47 5.16 -11.99
CA LEU A 64 -25.13 5.27 -12.54
C LEU A 64 -24.62 6.69 -12.36
N THR A 65 -23.52 6.86 -11.62
CA THR A 65 -22.81 8.14 -11.50
C THR A 65 -21.77 8.29 -12.60
N VAL A 66 -21.25 9.48 -12.80
CA VAL A 66 -20.16 9.75 -13.74
C VAL A 66 -18.89 8.97 -13.38
N HIS A 67 -18.61 8.81 -12.07
CA HIS A 67 -17.48 8.02 -11.57
C HIS A 67 -17.67 6.51 -11.85
N ALA A 68 -18.87 6.00 -11.59
CA ALA A 68 -19.22 4.61 -11.91
C ALA A 68 -19.15 4.34 -13.41
N ALA A 69 -19.65 5.26 -14.24
CA ALA A 69 -19.57 5.14 -15.69
C ALA A 69 -18.13 5.08 -16.20
N ALA A 70 -17.24 5.90 -15.62
CA ALA A 70 -15.81 5.87 -15.91
C ALA A 70 -15.15 4.54 -15.46
N GLY A 71 -15.42 4.10 -14.22
CA GLY A 71 -14.88 2.86 -13.65
C GLY A 71 -15.38 1.59 -14.35
N LEU A 72 -16.59 1.60 -14.87
CA LEU A 72 -17.17 0.50 -15.66
C LEU A 72 -16.77 0.53 -17.13
N GLY A 73 -16.22 1.62 -17.64
CA GLY A 73 -15.91 1.81 -19.05
C GLY A 73 -17.15 2.00 -19.92
N PHE A 74 -18.25 2.55 -19.37
CA PHE A 74 -19.49 2.79 -20.10
C PHE A 74 -19.43 4.12 -20.85
N THR A 75 -18.60 4.19 -21.88
CA THR A 75 -18.32 5.41 -22.65
C THR A 75 -19.55 6.03 -23.29
N ASP A 76 -20.54 5.21 -23.70
CA ASP A 76 -21.84 5.66 -24.20
C ASP A 76 -22.69 6.41 -23.17
N HIS A 77 -22.72 5.94 -21.93
CA HIS A 77 -23.38 6.59 -20.81
C HIS A 77 -22.60 7.83 -20.36
N LEU A 78 -21.29 7.68 -20.21
CA LEU A 78 -20.39 8.76 -19.82
C LEU A 78 -20.49 9.94 -20.78
N SER A 79 -20.44 9.69 -22.09
CA SER A 79 -20.60 10.72 -23.13
C SER A 79 -21.92 11.46 -23.02
N ARG A 80 -23.04 10.75 -22.84
CA ARG A 80 -24.37 11.37 -22.64
C ARG A 80 -24.44 12.25 -21.40
N MET A 81 -23.85 11.78 -20.29
CA MET A 81 -23.81 12.52 -19.03
C MET A 81 -23.01 13.81 -19.19
N LEU A 82 -21.82 13.74 -19.82
CA LEU A 82 -20.94 14.88 -20.03
C LEU A 82 -21.49 15.90 -21.06
N HIS A 83 -22.26 15.44 -22.06
CA HIS A 83 -22.98 16.36 -22.94
C HIS A 83 -24.14 17.08 -22.23
N ALA A 84 -24.83 16.39 -21.31
CA ALA A 84 -25.92 16.98 -20.54
C ALA A 84 -25.40 17.97 -19.47
N ASP A 85 -24.30 17.65 -18.83
CA ASP A 85 -23.63 18.49 -17.83
C ASP A 85 -22.11 18.33 -17.94
N PRO A 86 -21.42 19.20 -18.68
CA PRO A 86 -19.96 19.16 -18.81
C PRO A 86 -19.19 19.32 -17.49
N ALA A 87 -19.79 19.93 -16.46
CA ALA A 87 -19.13 20.12 -15.17
C ALA A 87 -18.86 18.78 -14.45
N LEU A 88 -19.59 17.73 -14.78
CA LEU A 88 -19.41 16.38 -14.24
C LEU A 88 -18.01 15.81 -14.49
N VAL A 89 -17.27 16.29 -15.50
CA VAL A 89 -15.90 15.87 -15.77
C VAL A 89 -14.95 16.19 -14.60
N HIS A 90 -15.28 17.19 -13.79
CA HIS A 90 -14.52 17.62 -12.61
C HIS A 90 -15.19 17.22 -11.29
N ALA A 91 -16.30 16.47 -11.33
CA ALA A 91 -17.00 16.06 -10.13
C ALA A 91 -16.06 15.27 -9.21
N LYS A 92 -16.14 15.57 -7.90
CA LYS A 92 -15.37 14.85 -6.88
C LYS A 92 -16.20 13.71 -6.29
N GLY A 93 -15.61 12.50 -6.29
CA GLY A 93 -16.16 11.29 -5.69
C GLY A 93 -15.46 10.96 -4.36
N CYS A 94 -15.29 9.64 -4.06
CA CYS A 94 -14.54 9.22 -2.88
C CYS A 94 -13.10 9.75 -2.96
N ASP A 95 -12.52 10.02 -1.79
CA ASP A 95 -11.16 10.54 -1.63
C ASP A 95 -10.88 11.84 -2.43
N GLY A 96 -11.95 12.52 -2.91
CA GLY A 96 -11.82 13.68 -3.78
C GLY A 96 -11.40 13.37 -5.21
N CYS A 97 -11.47 12.12 -5.62
CA CYS A 97 -11.13 11.67 -6.96
C CYS A 97 -12.09 12.22 -8.02
N THR A 98 -11.56 12.59 -9.19
CA THR A 98 -12.37 12.89 -10.37
C THR A 98 -12.67 11.61 -11.17
N PRO A 99 -13.62 11.62 -12.13
CA PRO A 99 -13.88 10.44 -12.98
C PRO A 99 -12.63 9.89 -13.69
N LEU A 100 -11.66 10.75 -14.00
CA LEU A 100 -10.42 10.36 -14.67
C LEU A 100 -9.53 9.43 -13.80
N HIS A 101 -9.58 9.54 -12.47
CA HIS A 101 -8.88 8.64 -11.55
C HIS A 101 -9.38 7.19 -11.65
N PHE A 102 -10.64 7.01 -12.08
CA PHE A 102 -11.27 5.70 -12.20
C PHE A 102 -11.37 5.20 -13.64
N ALA A 103 -10.88 5.95 -14.65
CA ALA A 103 -10.96 5.55 -16.05
C ALA A 103 -10.52 4.10 -16.23
N ARG A 104 -11.42 3.25 -16.77
CA ARG A 104 -11.21 1.80 -16.87
C ARG A 104 -10.12 1.44 -17.88
N ASP A 105 -10.08 2.17 -18.98
CA ASP A 105 -9.21 1.96 -20.12
C ASP A 105 -8.85 3.28 -20.81
N ALA A 106 -7.93 3.24 -21.76
CA ALA A 106 -7.47 4.41 -22.49
C ALA A 106 -8.60 5.12 -23.24
N GLN A 107 -9.58 4.40 -23.78
CA GLN A 107 -10.74 4.99 -24.46
C GLN A 107 -11.60 5.83 -23.52
N THR A 108 -11.83 5.36 -22.31
CA THR A 108 -12.54 6.10 -21.27
C THR A 108 -11.77 7.35 -20.86
N ALA A 109 -10.44 7.23 -20.70
CA ALA A 109 -9.58 8.35 -20.37
C ALA A 109 -9.56 9.39 -21.50
N GLU A 110 -9.45 8.96 -22.76
CA GLU A 110 -9.51 9.82 -23.95
C GLU A 110 -10.81 10.62 -24.00
N LEU A 111 -11.94 9.96 -23.77
CA LEU A 111 -13.25 10.63 -23.70
C LEU A 111 -13.25 11.71 -22.63
N LEU A 112 -12.83 11.39 -21.40
CA LEU A 112 -12.79 12.35 -20.31
C LEU A 112 -11.86 13.54 -20.61
N VAL A 113 -10.68 13.28 -21.16
CA VAL A 113 -9.73 14.33 -21.56
C VAL A 113 -10.32 15.22 -22.68
N SER A 114 -11.05 14.64 -23.63
CA SER A 114 -11.72 15.39 -24.69
C SER A 114 -12.81 16.34 -24.17
N PHE A 115 -13.41 16.04 -23.03
CA PHE A 115 -14.35 16.92 -22.31
C PHE A 115 -13.65 17.88 -21.33
N GLY A 116 -12.32 17.93 -21.33
CA GLY A 116 -11.54 18.88 -20.53
C GLY A 116 -11.22 18.40 -19.12
N ALA A 117 -11.18 17.07 -18.86
CA ALA A 117 -10.71 16.57 -17.58
C ALA A 117 -9.31 17.11 -17.25
N ALA A 118 -9.12 17.56 -16.00
CA ALA A 118 -7.82 18.02 -15.53
C ALA A 118 -6.90 16.78 -15.39
N ILE A 119 -5.94 16.67 -16.31
CA ILE A 119 -5.11 15.47 -16.51
C ILE A 119 -4.24 15.12 -15.29
N ASP A 120 -3.81 16.16 -14.54
CA ASP A 120 -3.01 16.06 -13.31
C ASP A 120 -3.80 16.48 -12.07
N ALA A 121 -5.13 16.32 -12.07
CA ALA A 121 -5.95 16.58 -10.89
C ALA A 121 -5.43 15.73 -9.72
N LEU A 122 -5.30 16.33 -8.55
CA LEU A 122 -4.92 15.61 -7.34
C LEU A 122 -6.19 15.22 -6.57
N ASP A 123 -6.26 13.99 -6.09
CA ASP A 123 -7.27 13.58 -5.12
C ASP A 123 -6.98 14.20 -3.74
N ASP A 124 -7.99 14.22 -2.87
CA ASP A 124 -7.89 14.92 -1.58
C ASP A 124 -7.22 14.07 -0.48
N ASP A 125 -7.23 12.73 -0.59
CA ASP A 125 -6.68 11.84 0.43
C ASP A 125 -5.24 11.41 0.12
N HIS A 126 -4.97 11.02 -1.12
CA HIS A 126 -3.66 10.50 -1.51
C HIS A 126 -2.75 11.53 -2.16
N ASN A 127 -3.28 12.73 -2.49
CA ASN A 127 -2.55 13.77 -3.21
C ASN A 127 -1.87 13.22 -4.48
N SER A 128 -2.57 12.37 -5.19
CA SER A 128 -2.07 11.59 -6.32
C SER A 128 -2.85 11.88 -7.60
N THR A 129 -2.17 11.73 -8.74
CA THR A 129 -2.75 12.01 -10.06
C THR A 129 -3.52 10.80 -10.62
N PRO A 130 -4.40 10.98 -11.63
CA PRO A 130 -5.05 9.86 -12.33
C PRO A 130 -4.06 8.82 -12.88
N ALA A 131 -2.91 9.26 -13.41
CA ALA A 131 -1.87 8.34 -13.89
C ALA A 131 -1.31 7.46 -12.77
N GLN A 132 -1.06 8.03 -11.57
CA GLN A 132 -0.60 7.29 -10.40
C GLN A 132 -1.67 6.34 -9.86
N TRP A 133 -2.94 6.72 -9.89
CA TRP A 133 -4.05 5.86 -9.51
C TRP A 133 -4.19 4.63 -10.44
N ARG A 134 -3.96 4.83 -11.73
CA ARG A 134 -4.19 3.78 -12.73
C ARG A 134 -2.98 2.90 -13.03
N ILE A 135 -1.79 3.31 -12.62
CA ILE A 135 -0.54 2.63 -13.01
C ILE A 135 -0.49 1.14 -12.63
N GLY A 136 -1.06 0.77 -11.47
CA GLY A 136 -1.04 -0.61 -10.99
C GLY A 136 -2.09 -1.52 -11.64
N SER A 137 -3.23 -0.97 -12.08
CA SER A 137 -4.39 -1.75 -12.54
C SER A 137 -4.77 -1.53 -14.00
N ALA A 138 -4.41 -0.38 -14.57
CA ALA A 138 -4.66 -0.04 -15.98
C ALA A 138 -3.48 0.80 -16.53
N PRO A 139 -2.30 0.18 -16.74
CA PRO A 139 -1.11 0.90 -17.19
C PRO A 139 -1.26 1.53 -18.60
N ASP A 140 -2.18 1.05 -19.41
CA ASP A 140 -2.58 1.67 -20.67
C ASP A 140 -3.20 3.06 -20.49
N VAL A 141 -4.00 3.26 -19.46
CA VAL A 141 -4.52 4.58 -19.06
C VAL A 141 -3.38 5.50 -18.66
N ALA A 142 -2.47 5.04 -17.79
CA ALA A 142 -1.33 5.85 -17.37
C ALA A 142 -0.44 6.24 -18.58
N ARG A 143 -0.22 5.31 -19.51
CA ARG A 143 0.52 5.59 -20.76
C ARG A 143 -0.17 6.65 -21.60
N PHE A 144 -1.46 6.48 -21.86
CA PHE A 144 -2.26 7.49 -22.58
C PHE A 144 -2.17 8.86 -21.93
N LEU A 145 -2.31 8.94 -20.60
CA LEU A 145 -2.26 10.20 -19.87
C LEU A 145 -0.88 10.88 -20.00
N LEU A 146 0.22 10.12 -19.95
CA LEU A 146 1.56 10.66 -20.18
C LEU A 146 1.75 11.17 -21.60
N GLU A 147 1.24 10.46 -22.60
CA GLU A 147 1.24 10.88 -24.01
C GLU A 147 0.38 12.15 -24.23
N ALA A 148 -0.71 12.29 -23.46
CA ALA A 148 -1.57 13.46 -23.46
C ALA A 148 -1.01 14.65 -22.64
N GLY A 149 0.19 14.50 -22.01
CA GLY A 149 0.91 15.58 -21.34
C GLY A 149 0.83 15.57 -19.81
N ALA A 150 0.37 14.48 -19.18
CA ALA A 150 0.44 14.33 -17.73
C ALA A 150 1.90 14.35 -17.22
N ARG A 151 2.09 14.83 -15.99
CA ARG A 151 3.41 14.89 -15.35
C ARG A 151 3.94 13.48 -15.06
N PRO A 152 5.10 13.11 -15.59
CA PRO A 152 5.70 11.83 -15.30
C PRO A 152 6.44 11.84 -13.95
N ASP A 153 6.56 10.65 -13.35
CA ASP A 153 7.49 10.37 -12.27
C ASP A 153 8.28 9.09 -12.53
N ILE A 154 9.27 8.82 -11.68
CA ILE A 154 10.18 7.69 -11.86
C ILE A 154 9.47 6.33 -11.70
N PHE A 155 8.40 6.25 -10.89
CA PHE A 155 7.61 5.03 -10.70
C PHE A 155 6.76 4.74 -11.92
N LEU A 156 6.12 5.76 -12.50
CA LEU A 156 5.37 5.65 -13.76
C LEU A 156 6.30 5.15 -14.88
N ALA A 157 7.47 5.77 -15.04
CA ALA A 157 8.46 5.34 -16.03
C ALA A 157 8.93 3.90 -15.83
N THR A 158 9.12 3.49 -14.56
CA THR A 158 9.57 2.14 -14.20
C THR A 158 8.52 1.09 -14.51
N VAL A 159 7.25 1.31 -14.11
CA VAL A 159 6.17 0.34 -14.35
C VAL A 159 5.84 0.22 -15.84
N LEU A 160 5.82 1.34 -16.56
CA LEU A 160 5.60 1.36 -18.01
C LEU A 160 6.77 0.83 -18.81
N ALA A 161 7.87 0.52 -18.15
CA ALA A 161 9.10 0.04 -18.77
C ALA A 161 9.65 0.99 -19.86
N ASP A 162 9.49 2.29 -19.63
CA ASP A 162 9.94 3.34 -20.55
C ASP A 162 11.32 3.87 -20.15
N SER A 163 12.37 3.24 -20.68
CA SER A 163 13.76 3.63 -20.43
C SER A 163 14.10 5.03 -20.96
N SER A 164 13.47 5.47 -22.04
CA SER A 164 13.64 6.82 -22.60
C SER A 164 13.11 7.88 -21.64
N LEU A 165 11.89 7.68 -21.13
CA LEU A 165 11.29 8.56 -20.14
C LEU A 165 12.11 8.55 -18.83
N MET A 166 12.56 7.38 -18.39
CA MET A 166 13.40 7.23 -17.21
C MET A 166 14.70 8.03 -17.34
N MET A 167 15.41 7.92 -18.47
CA MET A 167 16.62 8.69 -18.74
C MET A 167 16.36 10.20 -18.78
N LYS A 168 15.23 10.61 -19.36
CA LYS A 168 14.83 12.02 -19.37
C LYS A 168 14.59 12.55 -17.96
N LEU A 169 13.92 11.78 -17.10
CA LEU A 169 13.69 12.14 -15.70
C LEU A 169 15.01 12.25 -14.92
N ILE A 170 15.89 11.25 -15.04
CA ILE A 170 17.21 11.23 -14.40
C ILE A 170 18.09 12.42 -14.87
N SER A 171 18.03 12.76 -16.15
CA SER A 171 18.79 13.89 -16.68
C SER A 171 18.25 15.24 -16.18
N GLY A 172 16.95 15.34 -15.93
CA GLY A 172 16.29 16.54 -15.39
C GLY A 172 16.46 16.69 -13.87
N ASP A 173 16.36 15.57 -13.16
CA ASP A 173 16.55 15.47 -11.73
C ASP A 173 17.23 14.13 -11.37
N PRO A 174 18.57 14.11 -11.18
CA PRO A 174 19.29 12.90 -10.81
C PRO A 174 18.84 12.30 -9.45
N HIS A 175 18.22 13.09 -8.56
CA HIS A 175 17.74 12.59 -7.28
C HIS A 175 16.46 11.76 -7.39
N CYS A 176 15.76 11.79 -8.53
CA CYS A 176 14.52 11.02 -8.72
C CYS A 176 14.72 9.50 -8.52
N VAL A 177 15.93 8.96 -8.77
CA VAL A 177 16.25 7.55 -8.52
C VAL A 177 16.25 7.18 -7.04
N ALA A 178 16.44 8.15 -6.14
CA ALA A 178 16.39 7.99 -4.69
C ALA A 178 14.97 8.12 -4.12
N HIS A 179 13.98 8.45 -4.95
CA HIS A 179 12.61 8.53 -4.50
C HIS A 179 12.14 7.19 -3.95
N ARG A 180 11.37 7.25 -2.87
CA ARG A 180 10.85 6.07 -2.19
C ARG A 180 9.36 6.30 -1.86
N ILE A 181 8.54 5.34 -2.20
CA ILE A 181 7.11 5.36 -1.84
C ILE A 181 6.99 5.45 -0.31
N GLY A 182 6.17 6.36 0.18
CA GLY A 182 6.04 6.62 1.62
C GLY A 182 7.15 7.49 2.20
N ARG A 183 7.88 8.25 1.37
CA ARG A 183 8.90 9.23 1.81
C ARG A 183 8.58 10.64 1.31
N LEU A 184 8.62 11.59 2.24
CA LEU A 184 8.47 13.01 1.94
C LEU A 184 9.69 13.56 1.16
N PRO A 185 9.47 14.63 0.39
CA PRO A 185 8.21 15.35 0.20
C PRO A 185 7.32 14.79 -0.93
N GLU A 186 7.88 14.02 -1.88
CA GLU A 186 7.23 13.67 -3.15
C GLU A 186 6.17 12.58 -2.99
N PHE A 187 6.42 11.61 -2.11
CA PHE A 187 5.56 10.44 -1.94
C PHE A 187 5.20 10.23 -0.46
N PRO A 188 4.28 11.03 0.10
CA PRO A 188 3.99 11.04 1.52
C PRO A 188 3.52 9.69 2.07
N PRO A 189 3.91 9.33 3.32
CA PRO A 189 3.43 8.11 3.98
C PRO A 189 1.99 8.26 4.46
N ILE A 190 1.35 7.12 4.79
CA ILE A 190 0.06 7.06 5.47
C ILE A 190 0.12 7.90 6.76
N GLY A 191 -0.96 8.60 7.06
CA GLY A 191 -1.10 9.44 8.25
C GLY A 191 -0.46 10.83 8.12
N TYR A 192 0.30 11.10 7.07
CA TYR A 192 0.85 12.44 6.85
C TYR A 192 -0.27 13.46 6.62
N GLN A 193 -0.34 14.46 7.50
CA GLN A 193 -1.41 15.46 7.53
C GLN A 193 -2.83 14.84 7.65
N GLY A 194 -2.96 13.67 8.27
CA GLY A 194 -4.23 12.96 8.44
C GLY A 194 -4.78 12.31 7.16
N ARG A 195 -3.95 12.11 6.14
CA ARG A 195 -4.32 11.56 4.82
C ARG A 195 -3.82 10.14 4.61
N GLY A 196 -4.34 9.46 3.59
CA GLY A 196 -4.00 8.07 3.22
C GLY A 196 -2.59 7.87 2.65
N GLY A 197 -1.80 8.95 2.52
CA GLY A 197 -0.48 8.90 1.88
C GLY A 197 -0.58 8.70 0.37
N THR A 198 0.55 8.64 -0.35
CA THR A 198 0.51 8.44 -1.82
C THR A 198 -0.21 7.15 -2.22
N ILE A 199 -1.04 7.23 -3.27
CA ILE A 199 -1.76 6.04 -3.82
C ILE A 199 -0.80 4.93 -4.27
N LEU A 200 0.45 5.24 -4.59
CA LEU A 200 1.44 4.25 -5.01
C LEU A 200 1.73 3.21 -3.92
N GLN A 201 1.46 3.50 -2.63
CA GLN A 201 1.55 2.51 -1.55
C GLN A 201 0.55 1.38 -1.75
N TRP A 202 -0.64 1.68 -2.25
CA TRP A 202 -1.74 0.75 -2.44
C TRP A 202 -1.72 0.08 -3.82
N THR A 203 -1.17 0.77 -4.82
CA THR A 203 -1.17 0.29 -6.20
C THR A 203 0.11 -0.45 -6.59
N LEU A 204 1.25 -0.16 -5.96
CA LEU A 204 2.54 -0.78 -6.28
C LEU A 204 3.14 -1.53 -5.10
N ALA A 205 3.58 -0.82 -4.06
CA ALA A 205 4.17 -1.40 -2.86
C ALA A 205 4.44 -0.33 -1.79
N PHE A 206 4.47 -0.76 -0.52
CA PHE A 206 4.88 0.11 0.59
C PHE A 206 6.41 0.27 0.65
N ASN A 207 6.88 1.47 1.00
CA ASN A 207 8.29 1.77 1.31
C ASN A 207 9.31 1.35 0.24
N SER A 208 8.88 1.24 -1.02
CA SER A 208 9.69 0.69 -2.10
C SER A 208 10.38 1.78 -2.93
N TYR A 209 11.61 1.47 -3.36
CA TYR A 209 12.34 2.20 -4.37
C TYR A 209 11.92 1.77 -5.79
N PRO A 210 12.11 2.61 -6.82
CA PRO A 210 11.85 2.22 -8.22
C PRO A 210 12.70 1.01 -8.63
N HIS A 211 13.88 0.82 -8.06
CA HIS A 211 14.73 -0.36 -8.22
C HIS A 211 14.02 -1.68 -7.88
N GLN A 212 13.29 -1.70 -6.75
CA GLN A 212 12.54 -2.89 -6.33
C GLN A 212 11.36 -3.16 -7.27
N ILE A 213 10.69 -2.10 -7.74
CA ILE A 213 9.60 -2.22 -8.72
C ILE A 213 10.12 -2.77 -10.05
N ALA A 214 11.29 -2.30 -10.51
CA ALA A 214 11.93 -2.83 -11.73
C ALA A 214 12.19 -4.34 -11.60
N LEU A 215 12.80 -4.80 -10.51
CA LEU A 215 13.06 -6.23 -10.27
C LEU A 215 11.77 -7.06 -10.13
N LYS A 216 10.77 -6.54 -9.41
CA LYS A 216 9.46 -7.19 -9.26
C LYS A 216 8.79 -7.44 -10.62
N ASN A 217 9.03 -6.54 -11.57
CA ASN A 217 8.51 -6.63 -12.94
C ASN A 217 9.45 -7.38 -13.89
N GLY A 218 10.52 -8.03 -13.38
CA GLY A 218 11.48 -8.79 -14.18
C GLY A 218 12.38 -7.92 -15.09
N ARG A 219 12.52 -6.63 -14.78
CA ARG A 219 13.26 -5.66 -15.59
C ARG A 219 14.63 -5.34 -14.96
N GLU A 220 15.56 -6.29 -15.10
CA GLU A 220 16.96 -6.10 -14.67
C GLU A 220 17.66 -4.97 -15.40
N ASP A 221 17.31 -4.75 -16.68
CA ASP A 221 17.82 -3.65 -17.47
C ASP A 221 17.50 -2.28 -16.84
N LEU A 222 16.25 -2.10 -16.39
CA LEU A 222 15.84 -0.86 -15.70
C LEU A 222 16.42 -0.77 -14.28
N PHE A 223 16.53 -1.91 -13.58
CA PHE A 223 17.24 -1.93 -12.30
C PHE A 223 18.67 -1.42 -12.46
N ASN A 224 19.42 -1.94 -13.42
CA ASN A 224 20.79 -1.52 -13.68
C ASN A 224 20.86 -0.03 -14.06
N LEU A 225 19.95 0.43 -14.92
CA LEU A 225 19.87 1.84 -15.29
C LEU A 225 19.67 2.75 -14.06
N LEU A 226 18.76 2.40 -13.16
CA LEU A 226 18.52 3.14 -11.91
C LEU A 226 19.75 3.05 -10.99
N TYR A 227 20.32 1.86 -10.80
CA TYR A 227 21.42 1.61 -9.90
C TYR A 227 22.70 2.33 -10.35
N ASP A 228 23.01 2.33 -11.65
CA ASP A 228 24.19 3.01 -12.20
C ASP A 228 24.10 4.54 -12.06
N ASN A 229 22.89 5.09 -12.05
CA ASN A 229 22.64 6.51 -11.84
C ASN A 229 22.38 6.90 -10.37
N SER A 230 22.46 5.94 -9.44
CA SER A 230 22.29 6.19 -8.01
C SER A 230 23.59 6.62 -7.33
N ASP A 231 23.49 7.54 -6.36
CA ASP A 231 24.59 7.87 -5.47
C ASP A 231 24.90 6.71 -4.49
N PRO A 232 26.07 6.71 -3.82
CA PRO A 232 26.44 5.63 -2.92
C PRO A 232 25.47 5.39 -1.76
N GLN A 233 24.81 6.43 -1.23
CA GLN A 233 23.80 6.28 -0.17
C GLN A 233 22.57 5.56 -0.68
N THR A 234 22.04 5.97 -1.83
CA THR A 234 20.90 5.31 -2.47
C THR A 234 21.22 3.86 -2.80
N ARG A 235 22.40 3.57 -3.37
CA ARG A 235 22.87 2.20 -3.62
C ARG A 235 22.90 1.36 -2.35
N LEU A 236 23.44 1.91 -1.24
CA LEU A 236 23.47 1.23 0.05
C LEU A 236 22.06 0.86 0.52
N LEU A 237 21.14 1.82 0.51
CA LEU A 237 19.76 1.61 0.98
C LEU A 237 19.02 0.60 0.10
N VAL A 238 19.20 0.66 -1.21
CA VAL A 238 18.66 -0.33 -2.16
C VAL A 238 19.23 -1.72 -1.89
N CYS A 239 20.54 -1.84 -1.65
CA CYS A 239 21.16 -3.11 -1.28
C CYS A 239 20.64 -3.64 0.06
N CYS A 240 20.39 -2.76 1.05
CA CYS A 240 19.80 -3.16 2.33
C CYS A 240 18.41 -3.77 2.15
N VAL A 241 17.51 -3.09 1.43
CA VAL A 241 16.14 -3.57 1.24
C VAL A 241 16.03 -4.82 0.36
N LEU A 242 17.01 -5.02 -0.52
CA LEU A 242 17.14 -6.23 -1.36
C LEU A 242 17.97 -7.34 -0.71
N ALA A 243 18.48 -7.14 0.51
CA ALA A 243 19.38 -8.04 1.21
C ALA A 243 20.66 -8.42 0.41
N ARG A 244 21.15 -7.52 -0.44
CA ARG A 244 22.37 -7.66 -1.23
C ARG A 244 23.60 -7.38 -0.37
N ARG A 245 23.94 -8.35 0.50
CA ARG A 245 24.95 -8.22 1.56
C ARG A 245 26.31 -7.77 1.02
N ARG A 246 26.83 -8.49 0.02
CA ARG A 246 28.20 -8.23 -0.49
C ARG A 246 28.35 -6.82 -1.03
N GLU A 247 27.40 -6.36 -1.80
CA GLU A 247 27.38 -5.01 -2.37
C GLU A 247 27.24 -3.94 -1.29
N ALA A 248 26.37 -4.16 -0.29
CA ALA A 248 26.19 -3.23 0.82
C ALA A 248 27.48 -3.09 1.68
N GLU A 249 28.10 -4.21 2.03
CA GLU A 249 29.36 -4.24 2.79
C GLU A 249 30.50 -3.54 2.03
N GLU A 250 30.56 -3.73 0.70
CA GLU A 250 31.56 -3.06 -0.13
C GLU A 250 31.33 -1.55 -0.17
N ILE A 251 30.09 -1.07 -0.31
CA ILE A 251 29.76 0.36 -0.29
C ILE A 251 30.18 0.99 1.05
N VAL A 252 29.86 0.33 2.17
CA VAL A 252 30.21 0.83 3.52
C VAL A 252 31.73 0.83 3.72
N ARG A 253 32.43 -0.19 3.22
CA ARG A 253 33.89 -0.25 3.28
C ARG A 253 34.56 0.88 2.52
N GLN A 254 34.01 1.26 1.36
CA GLN A 254 34.48 2.39 0.56
C GLN A 254 34.09 3.75 1.15
N ASN A 255 33.05 3.80 1.99
CA ASN A 255 32.52 5.01 2.58
C ASN A 255 32.36 4.87 4.10
N PRO A 256 33.48 4.86 4.87
CA PRO A 256 33.44 4.71 6.32
C PRO A 256 32.59 5.80 6.97
N GLY A 257 31.70 5.43 7.90
CA GLY A 257 30.82 6.36 8.61
C GLY A 257 29.51 6.69 7.88
N MET A 258 29.29 6.19 6.66
CA MET A 258 28.07 6.47 5.88
C MET A 258 26.80 6.10 6.64
N VAL A 259 26.74 4.92 7.27
CA VAL A 259 25.54 4.48 8.02
C VAL A 259 25.25 5.42 9.19
N ALA A 260 26.28 5.87 9.92
CA ALA A 260 26.14 6.81 11.03
C ALA A 260 25.69 8.20 10.58
N ALA A 261 25.94 8.56 9.32
CA ALA A 261 25.54 9.83 8.72
C ALA A 261 24.17 9.78 8.04
N LEU A 262 23.50 8.61 7.98
CA LEU A 262 22.17 8.49 7.37
C LEU A 262 21.16 9.37 8.11
N PRO A 263 20.31 10.10 7.38
CA PRO A 263 19.21 10.82 8.00
C PRO A 263 18.19 9.84 8.61
N ASN A 264 17.48 10.29 9.66
CA ASN A 264 16.46 9.47 10.33
C ASN A 264 15.45 8.85 9.38
N ALA A 265 15.05 9.57 8.34
CA ALA A 265 14.09 9.06 7.34
C ALA A 265 14.61 7.83 6.57
N ASP A 266 15.92 7.61 6.51
CA ASP A 266 16.53 6.42 5.90
C ASP A 266 16.79 5.33 6.94
N LEU A 267 17.12 5.69 8.18
CA LEU A 267 17.22 4.74 9.30
C LEU A 267 15.87 4.09 9.63
N GLU A 268 14.76 4.77 9.35
CA GLU A 268 13.40 4.22 9.47
C GLU A 268 13.15 2.98 8.58
N LEU A 269 14.03 2.66 7.63
CA LEU A 269 13.91 1.41 6.86
C LEU A 269 13.94 0.19 7.76
N LEU A 270 14.73 0.17 8.83
CA LEU A 270 14.79 -0.98 9.73
C LEU A 270 13.43 -1.30 10.36
N PRO A 271 12.74 -0.39 11.09
CA PRO A 271 11.40 -0.71 11.60
C PRO A 271 10.37 -0.98 10.50
N ARG A 272 10.45 -0.32 9.34
CA ARG A 272 9.53 -0.56 8.22
C ARG A 272 9.69 -1.94 7.58
N TYR A 273 10.89 -2.49 7.57
CA TYR A 273 11.17 -3.87 7.11
C TYR A 273 10.97 -4.92 8.20
N CYS A 274 10.52 -4.49 9.38
CA CYS A 274 9.99 -5.33 10.44
C CYS A 274 8.44 -5.29 10.53
N TRP A 275 7.77 -4.47 9.70
CA TRP A 275 6.31 -4.34 9.63
C TRP A 275 5.69 -5.34 8.65
N GLU A 276 4.47 -5.82 8.94
CA GLU A 276 3.75 -6.88 8.21
C GLU A 276 3.80 -6.82 6.69
N THR A 277 3.68 -5.62 6.10
CA THR A 277 3.65 -5.45 4.63
C THR A 277 5.01 -5.64 3.96
N ASN A 278 6.11 -5.53 4.72
CA ASN A 278 7.47 -5.54 4.20
C ASN A 278 8.43 -6.44 4.99
N ILE A 279 7.92 -7.31 5.87
CA ILE A 279 8.79 -8.17 6.70
C ILE A 279 9.84 -8.87 5.84
N ASN A 280 11.11 -8.60 6.18
CA ASN A 280 12.25 -9.24 5.52
C ASN A 280 13.38 -9.44 6.53
N LEU A 281 13.51 -10.68 7.01
CA LEU A 281 14.51 -11.07 8.02
C LEU A 281 15.94 -10.78 7.58
N GLU A 282 16.28 -11.07 6.32
CA GLU A 282 17.64 -10.88 5.82
C GLU A 282 17.97 -9.40 5.59
N ALA A 283 17.01 -8.58 5.16
CA ALA A 283 17.18 -7.15 5.08
C ALA A 283 17.38 -6.53 6.48
N ALA A 284 16.54 -6.92 7.47
CA ALA A 284 16.68 -6.46 8.85
C ALA A 284 18.03 -6.89 9.45
N ARG A 285 18.45 -8.16 9.23
CA ARG A 285 19.75 -8.66 9.65
C ARG A 285 20.90 -7.86 9.06
N LEU A 286 20.85 -7.60 7.76
CA LEU A 286 21.86 -6.82 7.06
C LEU A 286 21.97 -5.40 7.61
N MET A 287 20.83 -4.70 7.77
CA MET A 287 20.81 -3.35 8.34
C MET A 287 21.45 -3.30 9.73
N LEU A 288 21.10 -4.28 10.60
CA LEU A 288 21.69 -4.41 11.94
C LEU A 288 23.20 -4.68 11.89
N ASP A 289 23.65 -5.55 11.00
CA ASP A 289 25.08 -5.86 10.82
C ASP A 289 25.87 -4.65 10.33
N LEU A 290 25.26 -3.78 9.55
CA LEU A 290 25.86 -2.54 9.07
C LEU A 290 25.81 -1.39 10.09
N GLY A 291 25.13 -1.59 11.23
CA GLY A 291 25.10 -0.61 12.33
C GLY A 291 23.89 0.32 12.34
N PHE A 292 22.77 -0.05 11.70
CA PHE A 292 21.51 0.67 11.90
C PHE A 292 21.11 0.61 13.37
N PRO A 293 20.62 1.73 13.97
CA PRO A 293 20.21 1.75 15.37
C PRO A 293 19.07 0.75 15.64
N ILE A 294 19.31 -0.20 16.53
CA ILE A 294 18.41 -1.31 16.78
C ILE A 294 17.01 -0.90 17.27
N ALA A 295 16.92 0.17 18.05
CA ALA A 295 15.68 0.71 18.58
C ALA A 295 15.20 1.95 17.80
N GLN A 296 15.62 2.08 16.53
CA GLN A 296 15.13 3.13 15.64
C GLN A 296 13.60 3.09 15.55
N THR A 297 12.95 4.22 15.76
CA THR A 297 11.49 4.33 15.59
C THR A 297 11.14 4.88 14.23
N GLU A 298 10.01 4.45 13.69
CA GLU A 298 9.42 5.11 12.55
C GLU A 298 8.68 6.39 12.97
N ARG A 299 8.67 7.40 12.09
CA ARG A 299 8.23 8.75 12.45
C ARG A 299 6.72 8.88 12.64
N SER A 300 5.91 8.06 11.94
CA SER A 300 4.46 8.22 11.92
C SER A 300 3.81 7.88 13.26
N HIS A 301 4.26 6.80 13.92
CA HIS A 301 3.64 6.26 15.13
C HIS A 301 4.64 5.97 16.25
N GLY A 302 5.94 6.06 15.97
CA GLY A 302 6.99 5.84 16.96
C GLY A 302 7.23 4.36 17.34
N TYR A 303 6.83 3.43 16.48
CA TYR A 303 7.02 2.00 16.72
C TYR A 303 8.46 1.57 16.48
N THR A 304 8.98 0.69 17.32
CA THR A 304 10.32 0.10 17.14
C THR A 304 10.24 -1.17 16.29
N PRO A 305 11.37 -1.67 15.77
CA PRO A 305 11.44 -2.96 15.08
C PRO A 305 10.82 -4.12 15.88
N LEU A 306 11.03 -4.11 17.22
CA LEU A 306 10.53 -5.18 18.08
C LEU A 306 9.00 -5.13 18.29
N HIS A 307 8.39 -3.93 18.34
CA HIS A 307 6.93 -3.80 18.33
C HIS A 307 6.35 -4.41 17.06
N ASN A 308 6.88 -4.04 15.91
CA ASN A 308 6.40 -4.51 14.60
C ASN A 308 6.55 -6.03 14.43
N ALA A 309 7.71 -6.59 14.80
CA ALA A 309 7.95 -8.03 14.73
C ALA A 309 7.07 -8.82 15.70
N ALA A 310 6.82 -8.28 16.89
CA ALA A 310 5.98 -8.90 17.93
C ALA A 310 4.50 -8.88 17.53
N TRP A 311 4.02 -7.76 16.99
CA TRP A 311 2.67 -7.62 16.43
C TRP A 311 2.37 -8.63 15.36
N ALA A 312 3.30 -8.84 14.43
CA ALA A 312 3.13 -9.81 13.34
C ALA A 312 3.34 -11.28 13.77
N GLY A 313 3.65 -11.55 15.04
CA GLY A 313 3.95 -12.91 15.49
C GLY A 313 5.20 -13.52 14.85
N TYR A 314 6.14 -12.71 14.35
CA TYR A 314 7.28 -13.19 13.57
C TYR A 314 8.47 -13.54 14.46
N ALA A 315 8.43 -14.74 15.06
CA ALA A 315 9.37 -15.22 16.07
C ALA A 315 10.84 -15.16 15.63
N ALA A 316 11.16 -15.46 14.36
CA ALA A 316 12.54 -15.40 13.86
C ALA A 316 13.13 -13.99 13.93
N LEU A 317 12.33 -12.97 13.62
CA LEU A 317 12.75 -11.56 13.66
C LEU A 317 12.82 -11.06 15.11
N VAL A 318 11.84 -11.43 15.97
CA VAL A 318 11.88 -11.15 17.41
C VAL A 318 13.17 -11.70 18.01
N ASN A 319 13.51 -12.96 17.75
CA ASN A 319 14.74 -13.58 18.24
C ASN A 319 15.99 -12.90 17.72
N LEU A 320 16.02 -12.49 16.45
CA LEU A 320 17.12 -11.69 15.89
C LEU A 320 17.31 -10.38 16.67
N LEU A 321 16.24 -9.62 16.86
CA LEU A 321 16.29 -8.32 17.56
C LEU A 321 16.72 -8.47 19.01
N LEU A 322 16.17 -9.45 19.73
CA LEU A 322 16.56 -9.77 21.12
C LEU A 322 18.02 -10.18 21.23
N SER A 323 18.51 -11.03 20.31
CA SER A 323 19.92 -11.47 20.30
C SER A 323 20.91 -10.32 20.04
N ARG A 324 20.44 -9.23 19.47
CA ARG A 324 21.19 -7.99 19.23
C ARG A 324 20.99 -6.94 20.33
N GLY A 325 20.27 -7.26 21.41
CA GLY A 325 20.11 -6.39 22.56
C GLY A 325 19.03 -5.32 22.42
N HIS A 326 17.98 -5.56 21.60
CA HIS A 326 16.84 -4.65 21.58
C HIS A 326 16.18 -4.57 22.97
N PRO A 327 15.93 -3.36 23.52
CA PRO A 327 15.20 -3.22 24.77
C PRO A 327 13.77 -3.80 24.69
N VAL A 328 13.36 -4.57 25.68
CA VAL A 328 12.07 -5.30 25.71
C VAL A 328 10.92 -4.54 26.35
N ASP A 329 11.23 -3.46 27.05
CA ASP A 329 10.33 -2.66 27.87
C ASP A 329 10.00 -1.29 27.29
N LEU A 330 10.50 -0.99 26.10
CA LEU A 330 10.14 0.25 25.40
C LEU A 330 8.64 0.28 25.15
N ARG A 331 8.05 1.45 25.42
CA ARG A 331 6.63 1.69 25.17
C ARG A 331 6.46 2.59 23.95
N ASP A 332 5.53 2.23 23.09
CA ASP A 332 5.17 3.08 21.96
C ASP A 332 4.39 4.32 22.44
N PRO A 333 4.52 5.46 21.75
CA PRO A 333 3.87 6.71 22.19
C PRO A 333 2.36 6.77 21.88
N THR A 334 1.83 5.89 21.02
CA THR A 334 0.43 5.92 20.58
C THR A 334 -0.47 5.16 21.54
N TYR A 335 -0.11 3.91 21.89
CA TYR A 335 -0.89 3.03 22.74
C TYR A 335 -0.25 2.80 24.10
N ASN A 336 0.96 3.32 24.31
CA ASN A 336 1.76 3.10 25.51
C ASN A 336 1.99 1.60 25.81
N GLY A 337 2.02 0.78 24.76
CA GLY A 337 2.19 -0.67 24.83
C GLY A 337 3.66 -1.09 24.70
N THR A 338 4.05 -2.20 25.33
CA THR A 338 5.32 -2.87 25.12
C THR A 338 5.22 -3.85 23.93
N PRO A 339 6.33 -4.32 23.36
CA PRO A 339 6.29 -5.37 22.33
C PRO A 339 5.52 -6.63 22.77
N LEU A 340 5.60 -7.02 24.04
CA LEU A 340 4.83 -8.14 24.57
C LEU A 340 3.32 -7.85 24.58
N GLU A 341 2.92 -6.66 25.04
CA GLU A 341 1.50 -6.24 25.03
C GLU A 341 0.95 -6.19 23.59
N TRP A 342 1.77 -5.80 22.61
CA TRP A 342 1.39 -5.82 21.21
C TRP A 342 1.17 -7.24 20.67
N ALA A 343 2.10 -8.18 20.97
CA ALA A 343 1.94 -9.59 20.59
C ALA A 343 0.67 -10.21 21.19
N LEU A 344 0.42 -9.94 22.48
CA LEU A 344 -0.78 -10.44 23.16
C LEU A 344 -2.06 -9.81 22.58
N HIS A 345 -2.02 -8.53 22.20
CA HIS A 345 -3.19 -7.85 21.63
C HIS A 345 -3.58 -8.44 20.29
N ASP A 346 -2.64 -8.66 19.37
CA ASP A 346 -2.99 -9.31 18.09
C ASP A 346 -3.44 -10.76 18.30
N CYS A 347 -2.69 -11.54 19.07
CA CYS A 347 -3.01 -12.95 19.32
C CYS A 347 -4.41 -13.17 19.91
N LEU A 348 -4.81 -12.30 20.85
CA LEU A 348 -6.01 -12.52 21.65
C LEU A 348 -7.23 -11.70 21.17
N VAL A 349 -7.01 -10.54 20.59
CA VAL A 349 -8.06 -9.56 20.28
C VAL A 349 -8.23 -9.35 18.77
N GLU A 350 -7.23 -8.80 18.09
CA GLU A 350 -7.33 -8.41 16.67
C GLU A 350 -7.28 -9.62 15.75
N LYS A 351 -6.41 -10.58 16.00
CA LYS A 351 -6.24 -11.84 15.24
C LYS A 351 -5.97 -11.61 13.74
N ARG A 352 -5.20 -10.56 13.44
CA ARG A 352 -4.83 -10.21 12.05
C ARG A 352 -3.81 -11.16 11.45
N HIS A 353 -2.98 -11.77 12.30
CA HIS A 353 -1.88 -12.65 11.88
C HIS A 353 -2.09 -14.08 12.39
N PRO A 354 -3.07 -14.81 11.87
CA PRO A 354 -3.39 -16.17 12.34
C PRO A 354 -2.22 -17.18 12.15
N GLU A 355 -1.30 -16.88 11.22
CA GLU A 355 -0.10 -17.68 11.00
C GLU A 355 1.06 -17.28 11.94
N GLY A 356 0.90 -16.27 12.78
CA GLY A 356 1.96 -15.79 13.68
C GLY A 356 2.27 -16.81 14.78
N ASP A 357 3.58 -17.06 15.05
CA ASP A 357 4.02 -17.91 16.15
C ASP A 357 4.07 -17.11 17.45
N PHE A 358 2.88 -16.73 17.94
CA PHE A 358 2.74 -15.92 19.16
C PHE A 358 3.21 -16.66 20.42
N VAL A 359 3.12 -17.99 20.47
CA VAL A 359 3.64 -18.79 21.59
C VAL A 359 5.14 -18.57 21.73
N GLN A 360 5.87 -18.72 20.62
CA GLN A 360 7.31 -18.51 20.60
C GLN A 360 7.70 -17.05 20.83
N VAL A 361 6.94 -16.10 20.28
CA VAL A 361 7.17 -14.66 20.47
C VAL A 361 7.02 -14.29 21.94
N VAL A 362 5.91 -14.65 22.59
CA VAL A 362 5.65 -14.38 24.02
C VAL A 362 6.73 -15.03 24.89
N GLU A 363 7.07 -16.28 24.63
CA GLU A 363 8.13 -16.98 25.37
C GLU A 363 9.48 -16.27 25.24
N SER A 364 9.85 -15.85 24.03
CA SER A 364 11.12 -15.16 23.76
C SER A 364 11.21 -13.80 24.47
N LEU A 365 10.13 -13.02 24.44
CA LEU A 365 10.05 -11.73 25.11
C LEU A 365 10.13 -11.88 26.63
N LEU A 366 9.44 -12.86 27.21
CA LEU A 366 9.49 -13.16 28.65
C LEU A 366 10.88 -13.65 29.09
N LYS A 367 11.53 -14.53 28.31
CA LYS A 367 12.92 -14.94 28.55
C LYS A 367 13.89 -13.78 28.54
N ALA A 368 13.62 -12.77 27.70
CA ALA A 368 14.42 -11.55 27.64
C ALA A 368 14.08 -10.55 28.76
N GLY A 369 13.14 -10.86 29.65
CA GLY A 369 12.79 -10.03 30.81
C GLY A 369 11.70 -9.01 30.54
N SER A 370 10.86 -9.18 29.52
CA SER A 370 9.73 -8.28 29.27
C SER A 370 8.78 -8.25 30.49
N PRO A 371 8.43 -7.07 31.00
CA PRO A 371 7.47 -6.97 32.10
C PRO A 371 6.05 -7.35 31.63
N TRP A 372 5.27 -7.99 32.53
CA TRP A 372 3.87 -8.31 32.25
C TRP A 372 3.02 -8.31 33.53
N ASP A 373 1.69 -8.11 33.39
CA ASP A 373 0.76 -8.09 34.51
C ASP A 373 0.08 -9.48 34.65
N ARG A 374 0.28 -10.15 35.78
CA ARG A 374 -0.36 -11.44 36.12
C ARG A 374 -1.89 -11.40 36.08
N LYS A 375 -2.50 -10.21 36.19
CA LYS A 375 -3.95 -10.07 36.16
C LYS A 375 -4.58 -10.40 34.80
N ILE A 376 -3.78 -10.50 33.73
CA ILE A 376 -4.28 -10.90 32.41
C ILE A 376 -4.68 -12.38 32.35
N LEU A 377 -4.24 -13.20 33.32
CA LEU A 377 -4.61 -14.62 33.38
C LEU A 377 -6.01 -14.83 33.99
N PRO A 378 -6.83 -15.74 33.40
CA PRO A 378 -6.59 -16.45 32.16
C PRO A 378 -6.85 -15.57 30.93
N THR A 379 -6.03 -15.72 29.87
CA THR A 379 -6.16 -14.96 28.62
C THR A 379 -7.27 -15.49 27.70
N GLY A 380 -7.72 -16.71 27.92
CA GLY A 380 -8.63 -17.44 27.03
C GLY A 380 -7.91 -18.24 25.95
N ASN A 381 -6.58 -18.15 25.85
CA ASN A 381 -5.75 -18.99 25.00
C ASN A 381 -4.88 -19.93 25.87
N PRO A 382 -5.14 -21.25 25.89
CA PRO A 382 -4.46 -22.19 26.76
C PRO A 382 -2.93 -22.21 26.57
N ASP A 383 -2.44 -22.10 25.34
CA ASP A 383 -1.00 -22.17 25.02
C ASP A 383 -0.28 -20.92 25.55
N ILE A 384 -0.88 -19.75 25.36
CA ILE A 384 -0.37 -18.48 25.94
C ILE A 384 -0.41 -18.52 27.46
N ASP A 385 -1.50 -19.01 28.05
CA ASP A 385 -1.62 -19.18 29.50
C ASP A 385 -0.53 -20.10 30.09
N GLU A 386 -0.20 -21.17 29.39
CA GLU A 386 0.88 -22.08 29.81
C GLU A 386 2.23 -21.37 29.82
N VAL A 387 2.53 -20.62 28.73
CA VAL A 387 3.76 -19.82 28.68
C VAL A 387 3.83 -18.82 29.81
N LEU A 388 2.79 -18.00 29.98
CA LEU A 388 2.74 -16.96 31.02
C LEU A 388 2.92 -17.54 32.45
N ARG A 389 2.32 -18.71 32.75
CA ARG A 389 2.48 -19.38 34.05
C ARG A 389 3.90 -19.84 34.31
N ARG A 390 4.67 -20.22 33.27
CA ARG A 390 6.10 -20.59 33.44
C ARG A 390 6.99 -19.43 33.87
N PHE A 391 6.55 -18.20 33.63
CA PHE A 391 7.26 -16.96 33.99
C PHE A 391 6.57 -16.17 35.12
N SER A 392 5.70 -16.82 35.90
CA SER A 392 4.93 -16.22 36.99
C SER A 392 5.67 -16.20 38.31
#